data_dee91e4360f7d1233ba0f69bda2f7b35
#
_entry.id   dee91e4360f7d1233ba0f69bda2f7b35
#
_cell.length_a   1.000
_cell.length_b   1.000
_cell.length_c   1.000
_cell.angle_alpha   90.00
_cell.angle_beta   90.00
_cell.angle_gamma   90.00
#
_symmetry.space_group_name_H-M   'P 1'
#
loop_
_entity.id
_entity.type
_entity.pdbx_description
1 polymer ?
#
loop_
_entity_poly.entity_id
_entity_poly.type
_entity_poly.pdbx_seq_one_letter_code
_entity_poly.pdbx_strand_id
1 'polypeptide(L)'
;AEGVEEVEVAARVAPVERAGLYGLDLYSMGSSIRAVIDYLDKVDPDAAREARERYACLMPWTHEPAEYGRLALQAGHAPCEEDVVAMLLELLEKRRDYLEQDGPGDAASWFDATQNARLVRNAEKYYRTMYYGAAESWNQRDRHMFETLQQLLGAGGPHARAVVWAHNSHIGDARSTEM
;
A
#
# COMPACT_ATOMS: atom_id res chain seq x y z
N ALA A 1 -4.41 -20.30 16.95
CA ALA A 1 -5.10 -19.04 17.11
C ALA A 1 -4.47 -18.33 18.30
N GLU A 2 -3.39 -17.62 18.08
CA GLU A 2 -2.81 -16.70 19.07
C GLU A 2 -3.02 -15.30 18.51
N GLY A 3 -3.89 -14.53 19.21
CA GLY A 3 -4.12 -13.14 18.93
C GLY A 3 -2.82 -12.37 19.17
N VAL A 4 -2.45 -11.58 18.17
CA VAL A 4 -1.43 -10.54 18.36
C VAL A 4 -2.07 -9.53 19.31
N GLU A 5 -1.61 -9.50 20.57
CA GLU A 5 -1.93 -8.42 21.48
C GLU A 5 -1.47 -7.10 20.83
N GLU A 6 -2.42 -6.23 20.51
CA GLU A 6 -2.12 -4.83 20.23
C GLU A 6 -1.41 -4.26 21.46
N VAL A 7 -0.13 -4.01 21.32
CA VAL A 7 0.66 -3.41 22.38
C VAL A 7 0.20 -1.96 22.55
N GLU A 8 -0.63 -1.73 23.53
CA GLU A 8 -1.14 -0.42 23.96
C GLU A 8 -0.02 0.44 24.56
N VAL A 9 1.01 0.75 23.77
CA VAL A 9 2.14 1.62 24.16
C VAL A 9 1.79 3.10 24.05
N ALA A 10 0.71 3.43 23.33
CA ALA A 10 0.36 4.83 23.00
C ALA A 10 -0.40 5.59 24.11
N ALA A 11 -0.84 4.95 25.18
CA ALA A 11 -1.79 5.54 26.13
C ALA A 11 -1.21 6.63 27.06
N ARG A 12 0.11 6.89 27.04
CA ARG A 12 0.76 7.81 28.00
C ARG A 12 1.47 9.00 27.37
N VAL A 13 1.45 9.15 26.03
CA VAL A 13 2.13 10.24 25.33
C VAL A 13 1.08 11.22 24.82
N ALA A 14 1.39 12.53 24.88
CA ALA A 14 0.51 13.57 24.34
C ALA A 14 0.21 13.31 22.85
N PRO A 15 -1.00 13.65 22.32
CA PRO A 15 -1.40 13.35 20.95
C PRO A 15 -0.40 13.78 19.87
N VAL A 16 0.36 14.87 20.13
CA VAL A 16 1.40 15.42 19.23
C VAL A 16 2.70 14.60 19.27
N GLU A 17 2.88 13.77 20.29
CA GLU A 17 4.11 13.00 20.55
C GLU A 17 3.91 11.50 20.38
N ARG A 18 2.75 11.06 19.88
CA ARG A 18 2.48 9.62 19.68
C ARG A 18 3.28 9.09 18.52
N ALA A 19 3.96 7.97 18.74
CA ALA A 19 4.55 7.19 17.68
C ALA A 19 3.45 6.47 16.88
N GLY A 20 3.55 6.49 15.56
CA GLY A 20 2.72 5.67 14.66
C GLY A 20 3.40 4.33 14.38
N LEU A 21 2.61 3.28 14.20
CA LEU A 21 3.07 1.99 13.71
C LEU A 21 2.52 1.79 12.28
N TYR A 22 3.41 1.53 11.33
CA TYR A 22 3.07 1.44 9.92
C TYR A 22 3.65 0.17 9.30
N GLY A 23 2.86 -0.51 8.47
CA GLY A 23 3.35 -1.58 7.61
C GLY A 23 4.10 -1.00 6.41
N LEU A 24 5.27 -1.54 6.11
CA LEU A 24 6.04 -1.12 4.93
C LEU A 24 5.86 -2.07 3.75
N ASP A 25 5.52 -3.33 4.01
CA ASP A 25 5.47 -4.40 3.01
C ASP A 25 4.16 -4.40 2.20
N LEU A 26 4.16 -5.11 1.06
CA LEU A 26 3.06 -5.09 0.08
C LEU A 26 2.10 -6.29 0.16
N TYR A 27 2.18 -7.11 1.19
CA TYR A 27 1.37 -8.34 1.27
C TYR A 27 -0.11 -8.12 1.66
N SER A 28 -0.50 -6.92 2.07
CA SER A 28 -1.86 -6.61 2.50
C SER A 28 -2.81 -6.18 1.36
N MET A 29 -2.60 -6.66 0.13
CA MET A 29 -3.35 -6.22 -1.06
C MET A 29 -4.87 -6.20 -0.85
N GLY A 30 -5.45 -7.27 -0.32
CA GLY A 30 -6.90 -7.34 -0.12
C GLY A 30 -7.44 -6.37 0.92
N SER A 31 -6.73 -6.14 2.02
CA SER A 31 -7.13 -5.13 3.02
C SER A 31 -6.90 -3.71 2.50
N SER A 32 -5.87 -3.49 1.69
CA SER A 32 -5.60 -2.19 1.07
C SER A 32 -6.67 -1.82 0.03
N ILE A 33 -7.16 -2.77 -0.77
CA ILE A 33 -8.31 -2.54 -1.66
C ILE A 33 -9.54 -2.08 -0.84
N ARG A 34 -9.85 -2.78 0.26
CA ARG A 34 -10.97 -2.40 1.12
C ARG A 34 -10.78 -1.00 1.72
N ALA A 35 -9.59 -0.67 2.21
CA ALA A 35 -9.30 0.63 2.79
C ALA A 35 -9.51 1.78 1.81
N VAL A 36 -9.12 1.62 0.54
CA VAL A 36 -9.39 2.62 -0.52
C VAL A 36 -10.89 2.78 -0.75
N ILE A 37 -11.62 1.67 -0.88
CA ILE A 37 -13.08 1.71 -1.12
C ILE A 37 -13.81 2.31 0.07
N ASP A 38 -13.46 1.94 1.30
CA ASP A 38 -14.07 2.45 2.54
C ASP A 38 -13.84 3.96 2.73
N TYR A 39 -12.69 4.46 2.29
CA TYR A 39 -12.43 5.89 2.24
C TYR A 39 -13.34 6.58 1.21
N LEU A 40 -13.35 6.09 -0.02
CA LEU A 40 -14.14 6.67 -1.10
C LEU A 40 -15.65 6.60 -0.83
N ASP A 41 -16.16 5.57 -0.19
CA ASP A 41 -17.56 5.48 0.22
C ASP A 41 -18.01 6.66 1.11
N LYS A 42 -17.09 7.26 1.84
CA LYS A 42 -17.35 8.40 2.72
C LYS A 42 -17.28 9.74 2.01
N VAL A 43 -16.33 9.89 1.07
CA VAL A 43 -16.01 11.20 0.46
C VAL A 43 -16.55 11.33 -0.97
N ASP A 44 -16.63 10.23 -1.74
CA ASP A 44 -17.05 10.22 -3.14
C ASP A 44 -17.65 8.84 -3.51
N PRO A 45 -18.94 8.61 -3.24
CA PRO A 45 -19.60 7.32 -3.53
C PRO A 45 -19.56 6.90 -5.00
N ASP A 46 -19.46 7.85 -5.94
CA ASP A 46 -19.34 7.54 -7.36
C ASP A 46 -17.93 7.00 -7.68
N ALA A 47 -16.89 7.62 -7.14
CA ALA A 47 -15.53 7.11 -7.23
C ALA A 47 -15.38 5.75 -6.50
N ALA A 48 -16.12 5.53 -5.40
CA ALA A 48 -16.13 4.23 -4.72
C ALA A 48 -16.70 3.12 -5.60
N ARG A 49 -17.76 3.41 -6.39
CA ARG A 49 -18.30 2.45 -7.36
C ARG A 49 -17.27 2.13 -8.44
N GLU A 50 -16.63 3.15 -9.00
CA GLU A 50 -15.58 2.98 -10.00
C GLU A 50 -14.37 2.20 -9.44
N ALA A 51 -13.96 2.46 -8.20
CA ALA A 51 -12.90 1.70 -7.54
C ALA A 51 -13.23 0.21 -7.42
N ARG A 52 -14.50 -0.14 -7.13
CA ARG A 52 -14.95 -1.54 -7.10
C ARG A 52 -14.84 -2.21 -8.47
N GLU A 53 -15.19 -1.50 -9.53
CA GLU A 53 -15.08 -1.98 -10.90
C GLU A 53 -13.63 -2.20 -11.30
N ARG A 54 -12.76 -1.22 -11.03
CA ARG A 54 -11.32 -1.30 -11.34
C ARG A 54 -10.59 -2.39 -10.56
N TYR A 55 -10.92 -2.56 -9.28
CA TYR A 55 -10.31 -3.61 -8.46
C TYR A 55 -10.94 -4.99 -8.63
N ALA A 56 -12.06 -5.11 -9.36
CA ALA A 56 -12.76 -6.38 -9.55
C ALA A 56 -11.86 -7.49 -10.11
N CYS A 57 -10.90 -7.15 -10.98
CA CYS A 57 -9.96 -8.10 -11.56
C CYS A 57 -9.00 -8.73 -10.52
N LEU A 58 -8.71 -8.02 -9.41
CA LEU A 58 -7.85 -8.51 -8.32
C LEU A 58 -8.63 -9.24 -7.22
N MET A 59 -9.94 -8.97 -7.09
CA MET A 59 -10.75 -9.50 -5.99
C MET A 59 -10.68 -11.02 -5.81
N PRO A 60 -10.70 -11.86 -6.87
CA PRO A 60 -10.58 -13.31 -6.72
C PRO A 60 -9.27 -13.77 -6.07
N TRP A 61 -8.24 -12.95 -6.15
CA TRP A 61 -6.86 -13.30 -5.78
C TRP A 61 -6.42 -12.69 -4.45
N THR A 62 -7.30 -11.99 -3.75
CA THR A 62 -6.95 -11.28 -2.49
C THR A 62 -6.47 -12.19 -1.37
N HIS A 63 -6.86 -13.47 -1.38
CA HIS A 63 -6.41 -14.47 -0.41
C HIS A 63 -5.17 -15.24 -0.87
N GLU A 64 -4.97 -15.39 -2.17
CA GLU A 64 -3.83 -16.09 -2.78
C GLU A 64 -3.26 -15.27 -3.95
N PRO A 65 -2.61 -14.12 -3.69
CA PRO A 65 -2.16 -13.22 -4.75
C PRO A 65 -1.08 -13.83 -5.66
N ALA A 66 -0.36 -14.85 -5.21
CA ALA A 66 0.59 -15.58 -6.03
C ALA A 66 -0.09 -16.30 -7.22
N GLU A 67 -1.33 -16.74 -7.06
CA GLU A 67 -2.09 -17.35 -8.16
C GLU A 67 -2.39 -16.34 -9.28
N TYR A 68 -2.64 -15.07 -8.94
CA TYR A 68 -2.73 -14.00 -9.93
C TYR A 68 -1.46 -13.93 -10.79
N GLY A 69 -0.29 -13.93 -10.15
CA GLY A 69 0.99 -13.91 -10.85
C GLY A 69 1.18 -15.10 -11.78
N ARG A 70 0.75 -16.30 -11.35
CA ARG A 70 0.81 -17.51 -12.19
C ARG A 70 -0.12 -17.42 -13.41
N LEU A 71 -1.29 -16.83 -13.24
CA LEU A 71 -2.25 -16.65 -14.34
C LEU A 71 -1.82 -15.54 -15.31
N ALA A 72 -1.18 -14.48 -14.81
CA ALA A 72 -0.65 -13.41 -15.64
C ALA A 72 0.43 -13.88 -16.64
N LEU A 73 1.02 -15.07 -16.41
CA LEU A 73 1.92 -15.72 -17.36
C LEU A 73 1.19 -16.41 -18.52
N GLN A 74 -0.11 -16.66 -18.41
CA GLN A 74 -0.86 -17.38 -19.43
C GLN A 74 -1.26 -16.45 -20.57
N ALA A 75 -1.08 -16.92 -21.80
CA ALA A 75 -1.50 -16.16 -22.97
C ALA A 75 -3.02 -15.87 -22.91
N GLY A 76 -3.39 -14.62 -23.12
CA GLY A 76 -4.78 -14.16 -23.13
C GLY A 76 -5.32 -13.69 -21.77
N HIS A 77 -4.54 -13.72 -20.71
CA HIS A 77 -4.92 -13.06 -19.45
C HIS A 77 -4.54 -11.57 -19.51
N ALA A 78 -5.52 -10.69 -19.35
CA ALA A 78 -5.26 -9.27 -19.26
C ALA A 78 -4.81 -8.92 -17.83
N PRO A 79 -3.66 -8.25 -17.64
CA PRO A 79 -3.23 -7.80 -16.32
C PRO A 79 -4.14 -6.68 -15.81
N CYS A 80 -4.22 -6.56 -14.47
CA CYS A 80 -4.98 -5.48 -13.83
C CYS A 80 -4.20 -4.14 -13.74
N GLU A 81 -3.03 -4.06 -14.36
CA GLU A 81 -2.10 -2.93 -14.21
C GLU A 81 -2.74 -1.57 -14.53
N GLU A 82 -3.44 -1.48 -15.68
CA GLU A 82 -4.05 -0.22 -16.11
C GLU A 82 -5.08 0.28 -15.11
N ASP A 83 -5.94 -0.61 -14.61
CA ASP A 83 -7.00 -0.28 -13.67
C ASP A 83 -6.45 0.20 -12.32
N VAL A 84 -5.44 -0.49 -11.78
CA VAL A 84 -4.84 -0.11 -10.48
C VAL A 84 -4.01 1.17 -10.57
N VAL A 85 -3.36 1.43 -11.70
CA VAL A 85 -2.64 2.68 -11.95
C VAL A 85 -3.62 3.83 -12.08
N ALA A 86 -4.71 3.66 -12.87
CA ALA A 86 -5.74 4.67 -13.04
C ALA A 86 -6.38 5.04 -11.70
N MET A 87 -6.67 4.06 -10.84
CA MET A 87 -7.24 4.32 -9.52
C MET A 87 -6.34 5.19 -8.64
N LEU A 88 -5.02 4.90 -8.62
CA LEU A 88 -4.07 5.70 -7.86
C LEU A 88 -3.98 7.14 -8.41
N LEU A 89 -3.91 7.29 -9.74
CA LEU A 89 -3.81 8.62 -10.36
C LEU A 89 -5.03 9.47 -10.06
N GLU A 90 -6.23 8.91 -10.12
CA GLU A 90 -7.46 9.62 -9.80
C GLU A 90 -7.50 10.11 -8.34
N LEU A 91 -7.09 9.27 -7.38
CA LEU A 91 -6.95 9.70 -5.98
C LEU A 91 -5.99 10.87 -5.82
N LEU A 92 -4.89 10.87 -6.58
CA LEU A 92 -3.90 11.96 -6.53
C LEU A 92 -4.42 13.24 -7.18
N GLU A 93 -5.13 13.13 -8.30
CA GLU A 93 -5.73 14.27 -9.01
C GLU A 93 -6.83 14.94 -8.19
N LYS A 94 -7.71 14.15 -7.56
CA LYS A 94 -8.81 14.63 -6.72
C LYS A 94 -8.38 15.07 -5.30
N ARG A 95 -7.08 15.10 -5.01
CA ARG A 95 -6.56 15.44 -3.68
C ARG A 95 -7.19 16.70 -3.10
N ARG A 96 -7.24 17.77 -3.90
CA ARG A 96 -7.74 19.06 -3.46
C ARG A 96 -9.20 18.98 -3.06
N ASP A 97 -10.01 18.36 -3.91
CA ASP A 97 -11.46 18.25 -3.71
C ASP A 97 -11.77 17.44 -2.44
N TYR A 98 -11.05 16.35 -2.23
CA TYR A 98 -11.22 15.51 -1.04
C TYR A 98 -10.76 16.20 0.24
N LEU A 99 -9.62 16.92 0.23
CA LEU A 99 -9.17 17.65 1.40
C LEU A 99 -10.07 18.85 1.76
N GLU A 100 -10.75 19.45 0.77
CA GLU A 100 -11.71 20.52 1.02
C GLU A 100 -13.03 19.99 1.61
N GLN A 101 -13.45 18.78 1.25
CA GLN A 101 -14.66 18.13 1.77
C GLN A 101 -14.46 17.59 3.19
N ASP A 102 -13.35 16.96 3.45
CA ASP A 102 -13.05 16.30 4.71
C ASP A 102 -12.70 17.31 5.83
N GLY A 103 -12.30 18.51 5.47
CA GLY A 103 -11.86 19.54 6.40
C GLY A 103 -10.41 19.31 6.93
N PRO A 104 -9.89 20.19 7.78
CA PRO A 104 -8.49 20.18 8.19
C PRO A 104 -8.03 18.95 9.00
N GLY A 105 -8.98 18.10 9.43
CA GLY A 105 -8.69 16.93 10.25
C GLY A 105 -8.43 15.64 9.46
N ASP A 106 -8.72 15.60 8.15
CA ASP A 106 -8.79 14.35 7.39
C ASP A 106 -7.72 14.18 6.29
N ALA A 107 -6.68 15.03 6.30
CA ALA A 107 -5.50 14.84 5.46
C ALA A 107 -4.81 13.48 5.73
N ALA A 108 -4.94 12.95 6.93
CA ALA A 108 -4.45 11.63 7.30
C ALA A 108 -5.23 10.51 6.58
N SER A 109 -6.55 10.59 6.54
CA SER A 109 -7.40 9.60 5.86
C SER A 109 -7.14 9.55 4.35
N TRP A 110 -6.98 10.72 3.72
CA TRP A 110 -6.58 10.80 2.31
C TRP A 110 -5.18 10.20 2.09
N PHE A 111 -4.24 10.53 2.96
CA PHE A 111 -2.88 9.98 2.90
C PHE A 111 -2.91 8.46 3.01
N ASP A 112 -3.64 7.91 3.97
CA ASP A 112 -3.77 6.47 4.16
C ASP A 112 -4.41 5.78 2.94
N ALA A 113 -5.48 6.34 2.38
CA ALA A 113 -6.10 5.82 1.17
C ALA A 113 -5.13 5.82 -0.03
N THR A 114 -4.35 6.89 -0.18
CA THR A 114 -3.33 6.99 -1.24
C THR A 114 -2.21 5.98 -1.04
N GLN A 115 -1.73 5.76 0.19
CA GLN A 115 -0.72 4.73 0.47
C GLN A 115 -1.26 3.33 0.19
N ASN A 116 -2.52 3.04 0.55
CA ASN A 116 -3.16 1.77 0.23
C ASN A 116 -3.32 1.57 -1.29
N ALA A 117 -3.70 2.58 -2.06
CA ALA A 117 -3.76 2.49 -3.52
C ALA A 117 -2.36 2.27 -4.15
N ARG A 118 -1.31 2.90 -3.61
CA ARG A 118 0.09 2.63 -3.99
C ARG A 118 0.47 1.18 -3.72
N LEU A 119 0.08 0.66 -2.55
CA LEU A 119 0.35 -0.72 -2.18
C LEU A 119 -0.32 -1.67 -3.17
N VAL A 120 -1.60 -1.46 -3.51
CA VAL A 120 -2.32 -2.31 -4.49
C VAL A 120 -1.61 -2.32 -5.84
N ARG A 121 -1.22 -1.14 -6.36
CA ARG A 121 -0.46 -1.02 -7.62
C ARG A 121 0.87 -1.78 -7.56
N ASN A 122 1.61 -1.63 -6.48
CA ASN A 122 2.92 -2.25 -6.34
C ASN A 122 2.82 -3.76 -6.08
N ALA A 123 1.77 -4.20 -5.37
CA ALA A 123 1.48 -5.61 -5.16
C ALA A 123 1.07 -6.30 -6.47
N GLU A 124 0.22 -5.68 -7.28
CA GLU A 124 -0.13 -6.18 -8.61
C GLU A 124 1.15 -6.42 -9.43
N LYS A 125 2.00 -5.41 -9.54
CA LYS A 125 3.25 -5.51 -10.28
C LYS A 125 4.18 -6.58 -9.71
N TYR A 126 4.32 -6.66 -8.39
CA TYR A 126 5.15 -7.67 -7.72
C TYR A 126 4.67 -9.08 -8.05
N TYR A 127 3.38 -9.37 -7.87
CA TYR A 127 2.85 -10.71 -8.13
C TYR A 127 2.89 -11.07 -9.61
N ARG A 128 2.63 -10.12 -10.50
CA ARG A 128 2.72 -10.32 -11.95
C ARG A 128 4.15 -10.64 -12.41
N THR A 129 5.17 -10.08 -11.76
CA THR A 129 6.57 -10.25 -12.16
C THR A 129 7.30 -11.32 -11.38
N MET A 130 6.78 -11.81 -10.24
CA MET A 130 7.49 -12.70 -9.33
C MET A 130 7.95 -14.02 -9.97
N TYR A 131 7.30 -14.47 -11.03
CA TYR A 131 7.64 -15.69 -11.74
C TYR A 131 8.57 -15.48 -12.95
N TYR A 132 8.86 -14.22 -13.31
CA TYR A 132 9.78 -13.90 -14.41
C TYR A 132 11.23 -13.76 -13.96
N GLY A 133 11.46 -13.37 -12.72
CA GLY A 133 12.80 -13.18 -12.20
C GLY A 133 12.78 -12.85 -10.71
N ALA A 134 13.46 -13.71 -9.92
CA ALA A 134 13.53 -13.56 -8.47
C ALA A 134 14.14 -12.21 -8.05
N ALA A 135 15.21 -11.79 -8.73
CA ALA A 135 15.90 -10.54 -8.39
C ALA A 135 15.04 -9.30 -8.69
N GLU A 136 14.27 -9.29 -9.78
CA GLU A 136 13.41 -8.15 -10.13
C GLU A 136 12.26 -7.99 -9.13
N SER A 137 11.58 -9.08 -8.80
CA SER A 137 10.48 -9.04 -7.82
C SER A 137 10.97 -8.66 -6.42
N TRP A 138 12.16 -9.16 -6.01
CA TRP A 138 12.78 -8.78 -4.76
C TRP A 138 13.09 -7.28 -4.71
N ASN A 139 13.76 -6.76 -5.72
CA ASN A 139 14.08 -5.33 -5.83
C ASN A 139 12.83 -4.44 -5.87
N GLN A 140 11.75 -4.93 -6.48
CA GLN A 140 10.46 -4.23 -6.49
C GLN A 140 9.88 -4.11 -5.09
N ARG A 141 9.93 -5.19 -4.30
CA ARG A 141 9.46 -5.21 -2.92
C ARG A 141 10.28 -4.28 -2.03
N ASP A 142 11.61 -4.33 -2.12
CA ASP A 142 12.51 -3.44 -1.37
C ASP A 142 12.29 -1.97 -1.74
N ARG A 143 12.10 -1.68 -3.02
CA ARG A 143 11.78 -0.33 -3.48
C ARG A 143 10.46 0.17 -2.91
N HIS A 144 9.43 -0.69 -2.89
CA HIS A 144 8.14 -0.34 -2.30
C HIS A 144 8.29 0.02 -0.82
N MET A 145 9.01 -0.78 -0.03
CA MET A 145 9.24 -0.51 1.39
C MET A 145 10.00 0.80 1.60
N PHE A 146 11.01 1.05 0.80
CA PHE A 146 11.78 2.29 0.87
C PHE A 146 10.95 3.53 0.51
N GLU A 147 10.20 3.47 -0.59
CA GLU A 147 9.32 4.56 -1.01
C GLU A 147 8.22 4.82 0.02
N THR A 148 7.65 3.78 0.62
CA THR A 148 6.64 3.91 1.69
C THR A 148 7.25 4.62 2.90
N LEU A 149 8.44 4.23 3.34
CA LEU A 149 9.16 4.91 4.41
C LEU A 149 9.39 6.39 4.10
N GLN A 150 9.80 6.72 2.87
CA GLN A 150 10.00 8.11 2.45
C GLN A 150 8.70 8.92 2.50
N GLN A 151 7.56 8.33 2.06
CA GLN A 151 6.26 8.99 2.13
C GLN A 151 5.82 9.24 3.58
N LEU A 152 6.01 8.27 4.47
CA LEU A 152 5.71 8.41 5.90
C LEU A 152 6.55 9.52 6.56
N LEU A 153 7.84 9.53 6.29
CA LEU A 153 8.74 10.59 6.81
C LEU A 153 8.35 11.97 6.25
N GLY A 154 8.02 12.05 4.95
CA GLY A 154 7.57 13.28 4.32
C GLY A 154 6.26 13.81 4.93
N ALA A 155 5.30 12.94 5.19
CA ALA A 155 4.03 13.29 5.82
C ALA A 155 4.21 13.73 7.28
N GLY A 156 5.16 13.13 8.00
CA GLY A 156 5.51 13.51 9.39
C GLY A 156 6.27 14.83 9.52
N GLY A 157 6.73 15.41 8.40
CA GLY A 157 7.40 16.72 8.37
C GLY A 157 8.91 16.66 8.62
N PRO A 158 9.57 17.84 8.71
CA PRO A 158 11.04 17.94 8.66
C PRO A 158 11.76 17.34 9.87
N HIS A 159 11.05 17.07 10.94
CA HIS A 159 11.60 16.47 12.17
C HIS A 159 11.17 15.02 12.37
N ALA A 160 10.45 14.44 11.41
CA ALA A 160 10.01 13.05 11.48
C ALA A 160 11.21 12.10 11.61
N ARG A 161 11.05 11.09 12.46
CA ARG A 161 12.03 10.02 12.65
C ARG A 161 11.30 8.69 12.60
N ALA A 162 11.95 7.67 12.07
CA ALA A 162 11.43 6.33 12.03
C ALA A 162 12.44 5.33 12.60
N VAL A 163 11.92 4.29 13.21
CA VAL A 163 12.66 3.06 13.49
C VAL A 163 12.11 1.98 12.57
N VAL A 164 12.97 1.37 11.76
CA VAL A 164 12.58 0.30 10.85
C VAL A 164 12.93 -1.03 11.48
N TRP A 165 11.91 -1.88 11.61
CA TRP A 165 12.08 -3.27 12.02
C TRP A 165 11.75 -4.19 10.84
N ALA A 166 12.77 -4.77 10.25
CA ALA A 166 12.63 -5.69 9.13
C ALA A 166 13.64 -6.84 9.23
N HIS A 167 13.43 -7.88 8.44
CA HIS A 167 14.41 -8.94 8.33
C HIS A 167 15.73 -8.40 7.74
N ASN A 168 16.87 -8.92 8.17
CA ASN A 168 18.19 -8.48 7.74
C ASN A 168 18.42 -8.56 6.22
N SER A 169 17.70 -9.44 5.52
CA SER A 169 17.72 -9.50 4.04
C SER A 169 17.16 -8.23 3.37
N HIS A 170 16.41 -7.40 4.08
CA HIS A 170 15.84 -6.15 3.57
C HIS A 170 16.57 -4.89 4.06
N ILE A 171 17.34 -4.99 5.14
CA ILE A 171 18.04 -3.86 5.76
C ILE A 171 19.55 -4.06 5.83
N GLY A 172 20.07 -5.16 5.31
CA GLY A 172 21.49 -5.44 5.19
C GLY A 172 22.16 -4.66 4.05
N ASP A 173 23.47 -4.60 4.06
CA ASP A 173 24.25 -4.05 2.94
C ASP A 173 24.23 -5.03 1.76
N ALA A 174 23.49 -4.71 0.73
CA ALA A 174 23.35 -5.55 -0.47
C ALA A 174 24.69 -5.88 -1.17
N ARG A 175 25.72 -5.04 -0.94
CA ARG A 175 27.10 -5.32 -1.46
C ARG A 175 27.77 -6.50 -0.77
N SER A 176 27.28 -6.88 0.40
CA SER A 176 27.81 -7.95 1.24
C SER A 176 26.94 -9.20 1.25
N THR A 177 25.82 -9.19 0.51
CA THR A 177 24.91 -10.33 0.39
C THR A 177 25.10 -11.01 -0.97
N GLU A 178 25.48 -12.26 -0.96
CA GLU A 178 25.40 -13.12 -2.15
C GLU A 178 23.91 -13.48 -2.39
N MET A 179 23.31 -12.92 -3.42
CA MET A 179 21.97 -13.27 -3.90
C MET A 179 22.05 -13.77 -5.33
#